data_ec225214610150f11ec3726a568ac63a
#
_entry.id   ec225214610150f11ec3726a568ac63a
#
_cell.length_a   1.000
_cell.length_b   1.000
_cell.length_c   1.000
_cell.angle_alpha   90.00
_cell.angle_beta   90.00
_cell.angle_gamma   90.00
#
_symmetry.space_group_name_H-M   'P 1'
#
loop_
_entity.id
_entity.type
_entity.pdbx_description
1 polymer ?
#
loop_
_entity_poly.entity_id
_entity_poly.type
_entity_poly.pdbx_seq_one_letter_code
_entity_poly.pdbx_strand_id
1 'polypeptide(L)'
;MNEQFKDKVIIVTGSTQGSGAETARLLASRGAKAITICGRQENKGLEVKNQIEKLGTECLYIKADLKNVDDCKKIVLETDKKFGTINSLINVAGYTERGTILSATLENYENNYNINTRAPFILMQE
;
A
#
# COMPACT_ATOMS: atom_id res chain seq x y z
N MET A 1 4.87 19.51 17.95
CA MET A 1 4.07 18.74 16.99
C MET A 1 4.86 18.51 15.73
N ASN A 2 4.87 17.30 15.23
CA ASN A 2 5.59 16.98 13.99
C ASN A 2 4.68 17.20 12.78
N GLU A 3 5.07 18.07 11.86
CA GLU A 3 4.30 18.41 10.67
C GLU A 3 5.08 18.12 9.39
N GLN A 4 6.00 17.15 9.44
CA GLN A 4 6.87 16.83 8.31
C GLN A 4 6.07 16.51 7.03
N PHE A 5 4.93 15.83 7.17
CA PHE A 5 4.08 15.44 6.04
C PHE A 5 2.76 16.19 6.01
N LYS A 6 2.73 17.40 6.57
CA LYS A 6 1.53 18.23 6.56
C LYS A 6 0.99 18.39 5.14
N ASP A 7 -0.32 18.26 5.00
CA ASP A 7 -1.06 18.39 3.75
C ASP A 7 -0.74 17.31 2.69
N LYS A 8 0.01 16.26 3.08
CA LYS A 8 0.38 15.20 2.13
C LYS A 8 -0.61 14.04 2.18
N VAL A 9 -0.99 13.57 0.99
CA VAL A 9 -1.78 12.36 0.78
C VAL A 9 -0.83 11.29 0.24
N ILE A 10 -0.74 10.17 0.94
CA ILE A 10 0.30 9.16 0.69
C ILE A 10 -0.34 7.79 0.55
N ILE A 11 0.05 7.06 -0.51
CA ILE A 11 -0.32 5.65 -0.68
C ILE A 11 0.85 4.80 -0.19
N VAL A 12 0.56 3.82 0.66
CA VAL A 12 1.55 2.82 1.11
C VAL A 12 1.03 1.45 0.75
N THR A 13 1.76 0.71 -0.09
CA THR A 13 1.37 -0.67 -0.42
C THR A 13 1.92 -1.65 0.61
N GLY A 14 1.31 -2.85 0.69
CA GLY A 14 1.73 -3.84 1.69
C GLY A 14 1.61 -3.33 3.11
N SER A 15 0.56 -2.58 3.41
CA SER A 15 0.49 -1.74 4.59
C SER A 15 -0.45 -2.26 5.69
N THR A 16 -0.91 -3.50 5.58
CA THR A 16 -1.78 -4.08 6.62
C THR A 16 -1.00 -4.85 7.68
N GLN A 17 0.30 -4.99 7.51
CA GLN A 17 1.17 -5.66 8.48
C GLN A 17 2.63 -5.27 8.24
N GLY A 18 3.51 -5.65 9.16
CA GLY A 18 4.96 -5.52 9.01
C GLY A 18 5.44 -4.09 8.78
N SER A 19 6.49 -3.95 7.98
CA SER A 19 7.12 -2.65 7.72
C SER A 19 6.21 -1.66 7.01
N GLY A 20 5.29 -2.14 6.17
CA GLY A 20 4.31 -1.26 5.52
C GLY A 20 3.35 -0.62 6.52
N ALA A 21 2.85 -1.39 7.47
CA ALA A 21 1.98 -0.87 8.53
C ALA A 21 2.73 0.11 9.43
N GLU A 22 3.97 -0.21 9.80
CA GLU A 22 4.81 0.69 10.59
C GLU A 22 5.09 1.99 9.85
N THR A 23 5.38 1.90 8.56
CA THR A 23 5.58 3.08 7.71
C THR A 23 4.34 3.97 7.72
N ALA A 24 3.17 3.39 7.54
CA ALA A 24 1.92 4.14 7.53
C ALA A 24 1.67 4.84 8.88
N ARG A 25 1.88 4.13 9.99
CA ARG A 25 1.74 4.72 11.33
C ARG A 25 2.75 5.85 11.56
N LEU A 26 3.98 5.68 11.12
CA LEU A 26 5.01 6.70 11.26
C LEU A 26 4.65 7.96 10.47
N LEU A 27 4.19 7.81 9.24
CA LEU A 27 3.75 8.94 8.42
C LEU A 27 2.59 9.69 9.09
N ALA A 28 1.64 8.97 9.66
CA ALA A 28 0.54 9.55 10.40
C ALA A 28 1.03 10.33 11.63
N SER A 29 1.96 9.74 12.39
CA SER A 29 2.55 10.40 13.56
C SER A 29 3.34 11.65 13.20
N ARG A 30 3.73 11.79 11.93
CA ARG A 30 4.46 12.96 11.42
C ARG A 30 3.57 13.91 10.62
N GLY A 31 2.28 13.84 10.85
CA GLY A 31 1.33 14.86 10.41
C GLY A 31 0.76 14.67 9.00
N ALA A 32 0.87 13.49 8.39
CA ALA A 32 0.25 13.26 7.09
C ALA A 32 -1.24 13.60 7.11
N LYS A 33 -1.74 14.20 6.05
CA LYS A 33 -3.16 14.54 5.93
C LYS A 33 -4.02 13.29 5.77
N ALA A 34 -3.62 12.41 4.87
CA ALA A 34 -4.35 11.19 4.60
C ALA A 34 -3.41 10.09 4.10
N ILE A 35 -3.74 8.87 4.44
CA ILE A 35 -2.97 7.69 4.02
C ILE A 35 -3.93 6.65 3.47
N THR A 36 -3.61 6.14 2.27
CA THR A 36 -4.27 4.96 1.72
C THR A 36 -3.41 3.75 2.02
N ILE A 37 -4.03 2.77 2.65
CA ILE A 37 -3.41 1.48 2.92
C ILE A 37 -4.14 0.40 2.12
N CYS A 38 -3.46 -0.67 1.79
CA CYS A 38 -4.05 -1.77 1.05
C CYS A 38 -3.46 -3.11 1.43
N GLY A 39 -4.26 -4.14 1.27
CA GLY A 39 -3.89 -5.52 1.53
C GLY A 39 -5.08 -6.43 1.34
N ARG A 40 -4.83 -7.74 1.34
CA ARG A 40 -5.86 -8.74 1.06
C ARG A 40 -6.73 -9.08 2.26
N GLN A 41 -6.24 -8.86 3.48
CA GLN A 41 -6.94 -9.24 4.71
C GLN A 41 -7.63 -8.03 5.33
N GLU A 42 -8.94 -7.97 5.18
CA GLU A 42 -9.74 -6.83 5.63
C GLU A 42 -9.62 -6.57 7.13
N ASN A 43 -9.64 -7.62 7.97
CA ASN A 43 -9.52 -7.46 9.41
C ASN A 43 -8.22 -6.76 9.82
N LYS A 44 -7.10 -7.11 9.20
CA LYS A 44 -5.81 -6.46 9.45
C LYS A 44 -5.80 -5.03 8.94
N GLY A 45 -6.39 -4.81 7.76
CA GLY A 45 -6.49 -3.46 7.18
C GLY A 45 -7.29 -2.52 8.05
N LEU A 46 -8.44 -2.96 8.55
CA LEU A 46 -9.28 -2.13 9.41
C LEU A 46 -8.62 -1.84 10.76
N GLU A 47 -7.83 -2.77 11.29
CA GLU A 47 -7.07 -2.53 12.52
C GLU A 47 -6.03 -1.44 12.33
N VAL A 48 -5.25 -1.49 11.27
CA VAL A 48 -4.25 -0.46 10.95
C VAL A 48 -4.95 0.88 10.67
N LYS A 49 -6.04 0.86 9.94
CA LYS A 49 -6.85 2.06 9.69
C LYS A 49 -7.26 2.74 10.98
N ASN A 50 -7.79 1.98 11.94
CA ASN A 50 -8.19 2.54 13.22
C ASN A 50 -7.02 3.16 13.98
N GLN A 51 -5.86 2.51 13.95
CA GLN A 51 -4.65 3.04 14.59
C GLN A 51 -4.21 4.36 13.97
N ILE A 52 -4.26 4.46 12.64
CA ILE A 52 -3.90 5.69 11.92
C ILE A 52 -4.88 6.81 12.24
N GLU A 53 -6.17 6.51 12.24
CA GLU A 53 -7.20 7.51 12.54
C GLU A 53 -7.09 8.05 13.97
N LYS A 54 -6.68 7.22 14.92
CA LYS A 54 -6.42 7.65 16.30
C LYS A 54 -5.26 8.65 16.39
N LEU A 55 -4.36 8.65 15.42
CA LEU A 55 -3.26 9.62 15.35
C LEU A 55 -3.67 10.94 14.68
N GLY A 56 -4.92 11.06 14.24
CA GLY A 56 -5.44 12.28 13.64
C GLY A 56 -5.33 12.35 12.13
N THR A 57 -4.94 11.27 11.48
CA THR A 57 -4.79 11.20 10.01
C THR A 57 -5.97 10.45 9.40
N GLU A 58 -6.55 10.97 8.33
CA GLU A 58 -7.56 10.22 7.58
C GLU A 58 -6.93 8.99 6.95
N CYS A 59 -7.64 7.88 6.95
CA CYS A 59 -7.14 6.65 6.37
C CYS A 59 -8.19 5.97 5.49
N LEU A 60 -7.79 5.61 4.30
CA LEU A 60 -8.58 4.80 3.38
C LEU A 60 -7.96 3.40 3.31
N TYR A 61 -8.72 2.38 3.65
CA TYR A 61 -8.31 1.00 3.44
C TYR A 61 -8.95 0.46 2.16
N ILE A 62 -8.16 -0.13 1.29
CA ILE A 62 -8.63 -0.78 0.07
C ILE A 62 -8.22 -2.23 0.10
N LYS A 63 -9.22 -3.13 0.05
CA LYS A 63 -8.96 -4.54 -0.11
C LYS A 63 -8.48 -4.77 -1.54
N ALA A 64 -7.24 -5.19 -1.69
CA ALA A 64 -6.62 -5.33 -3.00
C ALA A 64 -5.59 -6.45 -3.01
N ASP A 65 -5.54 -7.16 -4.12
CA ASP A 65 -4.49 -8.13 -4.42
C ASP A 65 -3.63 -7.52 -5.53
N LEU A 66 -2.37 -7.27 -5.23
CA LEU A 66 -1.44 -6.62 -6.17
C LEU A 66 -1.09 -7.49 -7.38
N LYS A 67 -1.44 -8.76 -7.37
CA LYS A 67 -1.37 -9.62 -8.57
C LYS A 67 -2.44 -9.27 -9.59
N ASN A 68 -3.47 -8.55 -9.17
CA ASN A 68 -4.60 -8.17 -10.03
C ASN A 68 -4.40 -6.74 -10.53
N VAL A 69 -4.36 -6.57 -11.86
CA VAL A 69 -4.14 -5.26 -12.49
C VAL A 69 -5.23 -4.26 -12.10
N ASP A 70 -6.49 -4.69 -12.10
CA ASP A 70 -7.61 -3.82 -11.78
C ASP A 70 -7.55 -3.36 -10.32
N ASP A 71 -7.11 -4.22 -9.40
CA ASP A 71 -6.93 -3.85 -8.01
C ASP A 71 -5.83 -2.80 -7.84
N CYS A 72 -4.74 -2.91 -8.60
CA CYS A 72 -3.69 -1.88 -8.60
C CYS A 72 -4.24 -0.52 -9.04
N LYS A 73 -5.00 -0.50 -10.12
CA LYS A 73 -5.62 0.73 -10.61
C LYS A 73 -6.63 1.29 -9.61
N LYS A 74 -7.40 0.41 -8.99
CA LYS A 74 -8.39 0.78 -7.97
C LYS A 74 -7.76 1.54 -6.80
N ILE A 75 -6.58 1.13 -6.36
CA ILE A 75 -5.88 1.81 -5.26
C ILE A 75 -5.67 3.29 -5.58
N VAL A 76 -5.19 3.60 -6.77
CA VAL A 76 -4.95 4.98 -7.19
C VAL A 76 -6.26 5.72 -7.42
N LEU A 77 -7.19 5.12 -8.15
CA LEU A 77 -8.47 5.77 -8.49
C LEU A 77 -9.30 6.09 -7.25
N GLU A 78 -9.39 5.16 -6.31
CA GLU A 78 -10.15 5.39 -5.07
C GLU A 78 -9.49 6.45 -4.18
N THR A 79 -8.17 6.49 -4.15
CA THR A 79 -7.44 7.51 -3.40
C THR A 79 -7.67 8.90 -3.99
N ASP A 80 -7.57 9.02 -5.31
CA ASP A 80 -7.82 10.28 -6.00
C ASP A 80 -9.26 10.73 -5.82
N LYS A 81 -10.21 9.82 -5.94
CA LYS A 81 -11.63 10.11 -5.77
C LYS A 81 -11.93 10.65 -4.38
N LYS A 82 -11.33 10.06 -3.34
CA LYS A 82 -11.61 10.44 -1.96
C LYS A 82 -10.90 11.72 -1.54
N PHE A 83 -9.62 11.86 -1.90
CA PHE A 83 -8.78 12.95 -1.40
C PHE A 83 -8.45 14.03 -2.44
N GLY A 84 -8.68 13.75 -3.71
CA GLY A 84 -8.48 14.73 -4.80
C GLY A 84 -7.03 14.97 -5.21
N THR A 85 -6.08 14.37 -4.51
CA THR A 85 -4.65 14.51 -4.82
C THR A 85 -3.87 13.32 -4.27
N ILE A 86 -2.71 13.06 -4.83
CA ILE A 86 -1.78 12.05 -4.36
C ILE A 86 -0.38 12.66 -4.45
N ASN A 87 0.29 12.78 -3.31
CA ASN A 87 1.61 13.40 -3.24
C ASN A 87 2.75 12.38 -3.28
N SER A 88 2.53 11.18 -2.75
CA SER A 88 3.58 10.17 -2.67
C SER A 88 3.01 8.76 -2.76
N LEU A 89 3.78 7.88 -3.37
CA LEU A 89 3.52 6.46 -3.42
C LEU A 89 4.73 5.74 -2.82
N ILE A 90 4.49 4.94 -1.78
CA ILE A 90 5.54 4.15 -1.14
C ILE A 90 5.27 2.68 -1.40
N ASN A 91 6.09 2.07 -2.22
CA ASN A 91 5.98 0.67 -2.61
C ASN A 91 6.73 -0.20 -1.60
N VAL A 92 6.02 -0.67 -0.58
CA VAL A 92 6.57 -1.58 0.44
C VAL A 92 6.22 -3.02 0.12
N ALA A 93 5.09 -3.26 -0.54
CA ALA A 93 4.65 -4.61 -0.87
C ALA A 93 5.73 -5.36 -1.64
N GLY A 94 5.95 -6.60 -1.26
CA GLY A 94 6.88 -7.48 -1.93
C GLY A 94 6.49 -8.93 -1.72
N TYR A 95 6.97 -9.76 -2.61
CA TYR A 95 6.75 -11.20 -2.56
C TYR A 95 8.07 -11.88 -2.88
N THR A 96 8.47 -12.82 -2.02
CA THR A 96 9.63 -13.65 -2.30
C THR A 96 9.30 -15.09 -1.98
N GLU A 97 9.61 -15.96 -2.90
CA GLU A 97 9.60 -17.38 -2.66
C GLU A 97 10.92 -17.94 -3.12
N ARG A 98 11.59 -18.63 -2.21
CA ARG A 98 12.92 -19.14 -2.48
C ARG A 98 12.83 -20.46 -3.24
N GLY A 99 13.77 -20.66 -4.14
CA GLY A 99 13.88 -21.89 -4.91
C GLY A 99 15.13 -21.85 -5.78
N THR A 100 15.37 -22.95 -6.45
CA THR A 100 16.46 -23.02 -7.44
C THR A 100 15.84 -22.92 -8.84
N ILE A 101 16.68 -22.78 -9.84
CA ILE A 101 16.21 -22.79 -11.24
C ILE A 101 15.45 -24.08 -11.56
N LEU A 102 15.77 -25.17 -10.87
CA LEU A 102 15.10 -26.45 -11.10
C LEU A 102 13.82 -26.64 -10.31
N SER A 103 13.71 -25.99 -9.14
CA SER A 103 12.56 -26.18 -8.25
C SER A 103 11.51 -25.08 -8.35
N ALA A 104 11.86 -23.92 -8.91
CA ALA A 104 10.92 -22.81 -9.03
C ALA A 104 9.81 -23.14 -10.04
N THR A 105 8.58 -22.78 -9.70
CA THR A 105 7.42 -22.97 -10.59
C THR A 105 7.18 -21.71 -11.41
N LEU A 106 6.46 -21.87 -12.52
CA LEU A 106 6.01 -20.72 -13.33
C LEU A 106 5.14 -19.79 -12.48
N GLU A 107 4.28 -20.36 -11.65
CA GLU A 107 3.42 -19.57 -10.75
C GLU A 107 4.25 -18.69 -9.82
N ASN A 108 5.29 -19.23 -9.21
CA ASN A 108 6.18 -18.46 -8.35
C ASN A 108 6.89 -17.34 -9.11
N TYR A 109 7.35 -17.64 -10.32
CA TYR A 109 7.95 -16.63 -11.18
C TYR A 109 6.97 -15.50 -11.48
N GLU A 110 5.76 -15.85 -11.89
CA GLU A 110 4.73 -14.85 -12.22
C GLU A 110 4.32 -14.03 -11.00
N ASN A 111 4.17 -14.65 -9.83
CA ASN A 111 3.84 -13.93 -8.60
C ASN A 111 4.93 -12.93 -8.20
N ASN A 112 6.19 -13.33 -8.29
CA ASN A 112 7.32 -12.45 -8.04
C ASN A 112 7.30 -11.25 -8.99
N TYR A 113 7.14 -11.51 -10.27
CA TYR A 113 7.10 -10.44 -11.28
C TYR A 113 5.89 -9.51 -11.08
N ASN A 114 4.71 -10.09 -10.91
CA ASN A 114 3.46 -9.33 -10.84
C ASN A 114 3.41 -8.43 -9.61
N ILE A 115 3.88 -8.90 -8.47
CA ILE A 115 3.85 -8.13 -7.23
C ILE A 115 5.03 -7.16 -7.14
N ASN A 116 6.24 -7.63 -7.45
CA ASN A 116 7.45 -6.85 -7.22
C ASN A 116 7.75 -5.85 -8.35
N THR A 117 7.31 -6.12 -9.55
CA THR A 117 7.66 -5.32 -10.73
C THR A 117 6.43 -4.70 -11.40
N ARG A 118 5.45 -5.51 -11.77
CA ARG A 118 4.27 -5.01 -12.51
C ARG A 118 3.38 -4.11 -11.66
N ALA A 119 3.11 -4.49 -10.42
CA ALA A 119 2.25 -3.68 -9.56
C ALA A 119 2.80 -2.26 -9.33
N PRO A 120 4.09 -2.08 -8.93
CA PRO A 120 4.65 -0.74 -8.83
C PRO A 120 4.57 0.05 -10.13
N PHE A 121 4.81 -0.61 -11.27
CA PHE A 121 4.71 0.04 -12.57
C PHE A 121 3.30 0.60 -12.81
N ILE A 122 2.26 -0.22 -12.58
CA ILE A 122 0.87 0.18 -12.79
C ILE A 122 0.47 1.30 -11.84
N LEU A 123 0.87 1.20 -10.57
CA LEU A 123 0.57 2.23 -9.57
C LEU A 123 1.21 3.56 -9.92
N MET A 124 2.44 3.55 -10.41
CA MET A 124 3.13 4.77 -10.82
C MET A 124 2.55 5.37 -12.10
N GLN A 125 2.10 4.52 -13.02
CA GLN A 125 1.54 4.96 -14.29
C GLN A 125 0.17 5.62 -14.14
N GLU A 126 -0.67 5.03 -13.27
CA GLU A 126 -2.04 5.50 -13.04
C GLU A 126 -2.08 6.79 -12.24
#